data_0598a66443087b3fc6e901116df7982f
#
_entry.id   0598a66443087b3fc6e901116df7982f
#
_cell.length_a   1.000
_cell.length_b   1.000
_cell.length_c   1.000
_cell.angle_alpha   90.00
_cell.angle_beta   90.00
_cell.angle_gamma   90.00
#
_symmetry.space_group_name_H-M   'P 1'
#
loop_
_entity.id
_entity.type
_entity.pdbx_description
1 polymer ?
#
loop_
_entity_poly.entity_id
_entity_poly.type
_entity_poly.pdbx_seq_one_letter_code
_entity_poly.pdbx_strand_id
1 'polypeptide(L)'
;VIGGALRKLREAEELTQEQLAFDLNVSKQLVSHIENGRRKMQEDIARAALTTYDCPEVATELIYEFSGGYTSPLLSGKAIERHRLALEEFAIRETKEAIKILDEVSLIKPPGETTKEERERIAQVIDELIDAEAAINNLKAVLAKEYRISLKKRYEGRKPVWKAKGWI
;
A
#
# COMPACT_ATOMS: atom_id res chain seq x y z
N VAL A 1 8.29 -3.90 -10.87
CA VAL A 1 7.77 -4.59 -12.06
C VAL A 1 6.63 -5.50 -11.63
N ILE A 2 5.41 -5.23 -12.07
CA ILE A 2 4.15 -5.90 -11.67
C ILE A 2 4.19 -7.43 -11.86
N GLY A 3 4.92 -7.95 -12.83
CA GLY A 3 5.05 -9.40 -13.01
C GLY A 3 5.62 -10.12 -11.79
N GLY A 4 6.51 -9.46 -11.05
CA GLY A 4 7.02 -9.96 -9.78
C GLY A 4 5.94 -10.04 -8.68
N ALA A 5 4.97 -9.12 -8.66
CA ALA A 5 3.87 -9.14 -7.69
C ALA A 5 2.97 -10.37 -7.91
N LEU A 6 2.64 -10.71 -9.17
CA LEU A 6 1.83 -11.89 -9.47
C LEU A 6 2.54 -13.20 -9.08
N ARG A 7 3.85 -13.27 -9.33
CA ARG A 7 4.66 -14.42 -8.89
C ARG A 7 4.71 -14.53 -7.37
N LYS A 8 4.93 -13.42 -6.66
CA LYS A 8 4.92 -13.40 -5.19
C LYS A 8 3.57 -13.86 -4.62
N LEU A 9 2.45 -13.42 -5.25
CA LEU A 9 1.12 -13.89 -4.88
C LEU A 9 1.02 -15.42 -4.99
N ARG A 10 1.38 -15.94 -6.16
CA ARG A 10 1.31 -17.38 -6.43
C ARG A 10 2.16 -18.21 -5.46
N GLU A 11 3.38 -17.74 -5.17
CA GLU A 11 4.29 -18.40 -4.24
C GLU A 11 3.77 -18.32 -2.79
N ALA A 12 3.21 -17.18 -2.38
CA ALA A 12 2.63 -17.00 -1.05
C ALA A 12 1.40 -17.87 -0.79
N GLU A 13 0.61 -18.13 -1.84
CA GLU A 13 -0.59 -18.99 -1.79
C GLU A 13 -0.29 -20.44 -2.17
N GLU A 14 1.00 -20.81 -2.37
CA GLU A 14 1.44 -22.15 -2.76
C GLU A 14 0.77 -22.70 -4.02
N LEU A 15 0.47 -21.83 -5.00
CA LEU A 15 -0.23 -22.18 -6.22
C LEU A 15 0.71 -22.50 -7.38
N THR A 16 0.28 -23.35 -8.29
CA THR A 16 0.83 -23.49 -9.63
C THR A 16 0.35 -22.35 -10.53
N GLN A 17 1.06 -22.08 -11.64
CA GLN A 17 0.60 -21.10 -12.65
C GLN A 17 -0.78 -21.46 -13.22
N GLU A 18 -1.11 -22.75 -13.26
CA GLU A 18 -2.38 -23.26 -13.78
C GLU A 18 -3.54 -23.00 -12.82
N GLN A 19 -3.31 -23.20 -11.52
CA GLN A 19 -4.30 -22.88 -10.48
C GLN A 19 -4.55 -21.37 -10.42
N LEU A 20 -3.48 -20.56 -10.40
CA LEU A 20 -3.64 -19.10 -10.44
C LEU A 20 -4.36 -18.62 -11.70
N ALA A 21 -4.06 -19.20 -12.86
CA ALA A 21 -4.74 -18.89 -14.10
C ALA A 21 -6.24 -19.21 -14.05
N PHE A 22 -6.60 -20.34 -13.47
CA PHE A 22 -7.99 -20.74 -13.24
C PHE A 22 -8.71 -19.74 -12.34
N ASP A 23 -8.10 -19.39 -11.18
CA ASP A 23 -8.70 -18.48 -10.21
C ASP A 23 -8.89 -17.05 -10.76
N LEU A 24 -7.97 -16.61 -11.63
CA LEU A 24 -8.04 -15.29 -12.27
C LEU A 24 -8.81 -15.30 -13.60
N ASN A 25 -9.36 -16.46 -14.01
CA ASN A 25 -10.07 -16.66 -15.27
C ASN A 25 -9.25 -16.22 -16.50
N VAL A 26 -7.98 -16.60 -16.55
CA VAL A 26 -7.06 -16.33 -17.65
C VAL A 26 -6.33 -17.59 -18.10
N SER A 27 -5.58 -17.53 -19.20
CA SER A 27 -4.75 -18.66 -19.63
C SER A 27 -3.47 -18.78 -18.81
N LYS A 28 -2.98 -20.02 -18.58
CA LYS A 28 -1.66 -20.30 -17.97
C LYS A 28 -0.53 -19.57 -18.70
N GLN A 29 -0.61 -19.49 -20.03
CA GLN A 29 0.39 -18.76 -20.82
C GLN A 29 0.42 -17.27 -20.49
N LEU A 30 -0.74 -16.65 -20.25
CA LEU A 30 -0.83 -15.25 -19.87
C LEU A 30 -0.20 -15.01 -18.49
N VAL A 31 -0.49 -15.87 -17.50
CA VAL A 31 0.16 -15.83 -16.18
C VAL A 31 1.67 -15.92 -16.34
N SER A 32 2.17 -16.92 -17.10
CA SER A 32 3.61 -17.09 -17.35
C SER A 32 4.25 -15.87 -18.02
N HIS A 33 3.56 -15.27 -19.01
CA HIS A 33 4.07 -14.07 -19.69
C HIS A 33 4.12 -12.86 -18.77
N ILE A 34 3.13 -12.68 -17.90
CA ILE A 34 3.10 -11.59 -16.91
C ILE A 34 4.21 -11.79 -15.89
N GLU A 35 4.34 -12.98 -15.28
CA GLU A 35 5.37 -13.29 -14.28
C GLU A 35 6.80 -13.11 -14.81
N ASN A 36 7.02 -13.34 -16.09
CA ASN A 36 8.32 -13.20 -16.75
C ASN A 36 8.53 -11.82 -17.39
N GLY A 37 7.60 -10.87 -17.19
CA GLY A 37 7.70 -9.53 -17.72
C GLY A 37 7.56 -9.42 -19.25
N ARG A 38 7.12 -10.49 -19.93
CA ARG A 38 6.89 -10.51 -21.38
C ARG A 38 5.59 -9.81 -21.78
N ARG A 39 4.67 -9.68 -20.82
CA ARG A 39 3.40 -8.97 -21.00
C ARG A 39 3.07 -8.17 -19.72
N LYS A 40 2.56 -6.96 -19.90
CA LYS A 40 2.06 -6.14 -18.78
C LYS A 40 0.79 -6.76 -18.24
N MET A 41 0.63 -6.72 -16.90
CA MET A 41 -0.63 -7.06 -16.25
C MET A 41 -1.69 -6.02 -16.62
N GLN A 42 -2.89 -6.47 -16.93
CA GLN A 42 -4.04 -5.61 -17.18
C GLN A 42 -4.79 -5.34 -15.86
N GLU A 43 -5.56 -4.25 -15.81
CA GLU A 43 -6.27 -3.84 -14.60
C GLU A 43 -7.31 -4.86 -14.13
N ASP A 44 -8.00 -5.51 -15.03
CA ASP A 44 -8.97 -6.57 -14.73
C ASP A 44 -8.33 -7.76 -14.01
N ILE A 45 -7.12 -8.17 -14.41
CA ILE A 45 -6.34 -9.23 -13.77
C ILE A 45 -5.89 -8.79 -12.37
N ALA A 46 -5.43 -7.54 -12.23
CA ALA A 46 -5.06 -6.97 -10.94
C ALA A 46 -6.28 -6.93 -9.99
N ARG A 47 -7.43 -6.49 -10.49
CA ARG A 47 -8.68 -6.46 -9.75
C ARG A 47 -9.14 -7.86 -9.33
N ALA A 48 -9.05 -8.82 -10.22
CA ALA A 48 -9.36 -10.23 -9.92
C ALA A 48 -8.44 -10.76 -8.80
N ALA A 49 -7.13 -10.51 -8.88
CA ALA A 49 -6.17 -10.90 -7.86
C ALA A 49 -6.50 -10.25 -6.50
N LEU A 50 -6.77 -8.94 -6.47
CA LEU A 50 -7.16 -8.20 -5.27
C LEU A 50 -8.48 -8.68 -4.68
N THR A 51 -9.40 -9.19 -5.50
CA THR A 51 -10.70 -9.69 -5.02
C THR A 51 -10.59 -11.11 -4.47
N THR A 52 -9.84 -11.97 -5.16
CA THR A 52 -9.74 -13.40 -4.84
C THR A 52 -8.83 -13.65 -3.63
N TYR A 53 -7.70 -12.93 -3.54
CA TYR A 53 -6.67 -13.19 -2.53
C TYR A 53 -6.57 -12.06 -1.49
N ASP A 54 -6.11 -12.42 -0.29
CA ASP A 54 -5.80 -11.47 0.78
C ASP A 54 -4.30 -11.48 1.07
N CYS A 55 -3.52 -11.00 0.10
CA CYS A 55 -2.08 -10.86 0.21
C CYS A 55 -1.71 -9.37 0.33
N PRO A 56 -1.51 -8.83 1.55
CA PRO A 56 -1.34 -7.40 1.78
C PRO A 56 -0.18 -6.75 1.02
N GLU A 57 0.96 -7.44 0.91
CA GLU A 57 2.13 -6.93 0.19
C GLU A 57 1.84 -6.79 -1.32
N VAL A 58 1.23 -7.82 -1.92
CA VAL A 58 0.84 -7.78 -3.34
C VAL A 58 -0.25 -6.74 -3.57
N ALA A 59 -1.21 -6.64 -2.66
CA ALA A 59 -2.24 -5.60 -2.73
C ALA A 59 -1.63 -4.20 -2.75
N THR A 60 -0.64 -3.93 -1.88
CA THR A 60 0.06 -2.64 -1.85
C THR A 60 0.76 -2.35 -3.19
N GLU A 61 1.49 -3.33 -3.76
CA GLU A 61 2.17 -3.17 -5.06
C GLU A 61 1.17 -2.91 -6.20
N LEU A 62 0.06 -3.66 -6.25
CA LEU A 62 -0.95 -3.51 -7.30
C LEU A 62 -1.69 -2.18 -7.20
N ILE A 63 -2.10 -1.78 -5.99
CA ILE A 63 -2.81 -0.52 -5.77
C ILE A 63 -1.90 0.66 -6.13
N TYR A 64 -0.65 0.65 -5.71
CA TYR A 64 0.33 1.69 -6.07
C TYR A 64 0.44 1.85 -7.59
N GLU A 65 0.67 0.77 -8.31
CA GLU A 65 0.84 0.80 -9.76
C GLU A 65 -0.42 1.26 -10.51
N PHE A 66 -1.58 0.70 -10.16
CA PHE A 66 -2.83 1.01 -10.85
C PHE A 66 -3.51 2.30 -10.38
N SER A 67 -3.05 2.89 -9.27
CA SER A 67 -3.44 4.24 -8.85
C SER A 67 -2.63 5.34 -9.55
N GLY A 68 -1.60 4.98 -10.32
CA GLY A 68 -0.69 5.97 -10.89
C GLY A 68 0.20 6.65 -9.84
N GLY A 69 0.48 5.97 -8.72
CA GLY A 69 1.34 6.48 -7.65
C GLY A 69 0.61 7.34 -6.60
N TYR A 70 -0.73 7.31 -6.57
CA TYR A 70 -1.51 8.03 -5.55
C TYR A 70 -1.56 7.33 -4.18
N THR A 71 -0.87 6.22 -4.03
CA THR A 71 -0.75 5.50 -2.74
C THR A 71 0.71 5.24 -2.42
N SER A 72 1.00 4.92 -1.17
CA SER A 72 2.36 4.57 -0.78
C SER A 72 2.82 3.25 -1.41
N PRO A 73 4.08 3.15 -1.88
CA PRO A 73 4.64 1.93 -2.43
C PRO A 73 4.93 0.88 -1.34
N LEU A 74 5.14 -0.36 -1.78
CA LEU A 74 5.78 -1.36 -0.94
C LEU A 74 7.27 -1.01 -0.80
N LEU A 75 7.68 -0.62 0.41
CA LEU A 75 9.07 -0.25 0.68
C LEU A 75 9.95 -1.51 0.71
N SER A 76 10.85 -1.64 -0.24
CA SER A 76 11.74 -2.79 -0.42
C SER A 76 13.18 -2.39 -0.78
N GLY A 77 13.53 -1.12 -0.59
CA GLY A 77 14.87 -0.59 -0.80
C GLY A 77 15.89 -1.16 0.21
N LYS A 78 17.18 -1.10 -0.12
CA LYS A 78 18.28 -1.64 0.70
C LYS A 78 18.36 -1.02 2.12
N ALA A 79 17.83 0.19 2.29
CA ALA A 79 17.79 0.88 3.58
C ALA A 79 16.59 0.48 4.45
N ILE A 80 15.66 -0.32 3.93
CA ILE A 80 14.47 -0.75 4.66
C ILE A 80 14.64 -2.19 5.13
N GLU A 81 14.72 -2.37 6.42
CA GLU A 81 14.66 -3.68 7.06
C GLU A 81 13.19 -4.08 7.26
N ARG A 82 12.76 -5.15 6.58
CA ARG A 82 11.36 -5.59 6.57
C ARG A 82 10.99 -6.52 7.74
N HIS A 83 11.69 -6.43 8.84
CA HIS A 83 11.32 -7.09 10.07
C HIS A 83 10.31 -6.24 10.85
N ARG A 84 9.29 -6.87 11.45
CA ARG A 84 8.20 -6.15 12.15
C ARG A 84 8.67 -5.12 13.16
N LEU A 85 9.71 -5.42 13.95
CA LEU A 85 10.22 -4.47 14.95
C LEU A 85 10.92 -3.26 14.31
N ALA A 86 11.68 -3.47 13.24
CA ALA A 86 12.31 -2.37 12.50
C ALA A 86 11.25 -1.48 11.82
N LEU A 87 10.21 -2.08 11.25
CA LEU A 87 9.10 -1.33 10.67
C LEU A 87 8.23 -0.65 11.73
N GLU A 88 8.12 -1.20 12.94
CA GLU A 88 7.45 -0.54 14.07
C GLU A 88 8.20 0.73 14.47
N GLU A 89 9.52 0.64 14.68
CA GLU A 89 10.36 1.81 14.99
C GLU A 89 10.31 2.85 13.87
N PHE A 90 10.37 2.40 12.63
CA PHE A 90 10.25 3.26 11.45
C PHE A 90 8.90 4.00 11.44
N ALA A 91 7.78 3.29 11.60
CA ALA A 91 6.44 3.88 11.62
C ALA A 91 6.26 4.87 12.80
N ILE A 92 6.82 4.57 13.96
CA ILE A 92 6.80 5.48 15.12
C ILE A 92 7.58 6.75 14.81
N ARG A 93 8.76 6.64 14.18
CA ARG A 93 9.60 7.77 13.83
C ARG A 93 8.89 8.69 12.84
N GLU A 94 8.47 8.17 11.69
CA GLU A 94 7.82 8.96 10.64
C GLU A 94 6.52 9.60 11.14
N THR A 95 5.75 8.89 11.97
CA THR A 95 4.53 9.47 12.59
C THR A 95 4.88 10.63 13.53
N LYS A 96 5.96 10.53 14.31
CA LYS A 96 6.41 11.62 15.18
C LYS A 96 6.88 12.84 14.38
N GLU A 97 7.59 12.64 13.27
CA GLU A 97 8.03 13.70 12.37
C GLU A 97 6.82 14.41 11.74
N ALA A 98 5.83 13.67 11.28
CA ALA A 98 4.57 14.23 10.78
C ALA A 98 3.80 15.03 11.85
N ILE A 99 3.71 14.53 13.08
CA ILE A 99 3.08 15.28 14.19
C ILE A 99 3.85 16.56 14.49
N LYS A 100 5.17 16.47 14.55
CA LYS A 100 6.03 17.64 14.84
C LYS A 100 5.83 18.76 13.81
N ILE A 101 5.85 18.45 12.52
CA ILE A 101 5.67 19.47 11.49
C ILE A 101 4.26 20.06 11.51
N LEU A 102 3.23 19.26 11.81
CA LEU A 102 1.86 19.72 11.99
C LEU A 102 1.73 20.72 13.17
N ASP A 103 2.49 20.53 14.25
CA ASP A 103 2.54 21.46 15.38
C ASP A 103 3.30 22.76 15.05
N GLU A 104 4.29 22.69 14.16
CA GLU A 104 5.11 23.85 13.77
C GLU A 104 4.47 24.71 12.67
N VAL A 105 3.63 24.13 11.82
CA VAL A 105 3.06 24.81 10.64
C VAL A 105 1.59 25.18 10.86
N SER A 106 1.33 26.48 10.94
CA SER A 106 -0.04 26.97 11.08
C SER A 106 -0.82 26.86 9.77
N LEU A 107 -1.99 26.19 9.84
CA LEU A 107 -2.93 26.07 8.73
C LEU A 107 -4.12 27.05 8.84
N ILE A 108 -4.05 28.02 9.76
CA ILE A 108 -5.16 28.95 10.04
C ILE A 108 -5.36 29.95 8.89
N LYS A 109 -4.27 30.35 8.22
CA LYS A 109 -4.32 31.34 7.14
C LYS A 109 -5.01 30.78 5.90
N PRO A 110 -5.96 31.51 5.30
CA PRO A 110 -6.65 31.05 4.10
C PRO A 110 -5.67 30.78 2.93
N PRO A 111 -5.90 29.74 2.12
CA PRO A 111 -4.99 29.38 1.02
C PRO A 111 -4.69 30.52 0.02
N GLY A 112 -5.66 31.39 -0.25
CA GLY A 112 -5.50 32.54 -1.16
C GLY A 112 -4.61 33.66 -0.62
N GLU A 113 -4.35 33.68 0.68
CA GLU A 113 -3.54 34.70 1.36
C GLU A 113 -2.15 34.19 1.74
N THR A 114 -1.83 32.92 1.46
CA THR A 114 -0.54 32.32 1.78
C THR A 114 0.55 32.83 0.84
N THR A 115 1.74 33.09 1.39
CA THR A 115 2.95 33.40 0.61
C THR A 115 3.49 32.14 -0.06
N LYS A 116 4.49 32.30 -0.93
CA LYS A 116 5.16 31.17 -1.57
C LYS A 116 5.87 30.29 -0.53
N GLU A 117 6.55 30.92 0.43
CA GLU A 117 7.27 30.24 1.49
C GLU A 117 6.32 29.48 2.43
N GLU A 118 5.17 30.05 2.75
CA GLU A 118 4.15 29.37 3.56
C GLU A 118 3.59 28.13 2.81
N ARG A 119 3.33 28.24 1.49
CA ARG A 119 2.91 27.10 0.67
C ARG A 119 3.99 26.00 0.61
N GLU A 120 5.25 26.36 0.54
CA GLU A 120 6.37 25.42 0.57
C GLU A 120 6.42 24.67 1.90
N ARG A 121 6.19 25.37 3.02
CA ARG A 121 6.08 24.73 4.35
C ARG A 121 4.88 23.78 4.43
N ILE A 122 3.73 24.15 3.84
CA ILE A 122 2.57 23.25 3.76
C ILE A 122 2.86 22.03 2.88
N ALA A 123 3.60 22.18 1.78
CA ALA A 123 4.05 21.04 0.97
C ALA A 123 4.91 20.07 1.79
N GLN A 124 5.82 20.57 2.63
CA GLN A 124 6.60 19.72 3.56
C GLN A 124 5.71 18.96 4.55
N VAL A 125 4.61 19.57 5.04
CA VAL A 125 3.62 18.84 5.86
C VAL A 125 3.02 17.67 5.08
N ILE A 126 2.70 17.86 3.81
CA ILE A 126 2.17 16.80 2.96
C ILE A 126 3.20 15.68 2.76
N ASP A 127 4.47 16.03 2.54
CA ASP A 127 5.56 15.07 2.37
C ASP A 127 5.72 14.19 3.62
N GLU A 128 5.76 14.78 4.82
CA GLU A 128 5.86 14.03 6.09
C GLU A 128 4.62 13.15 6.36
N LEU A 129 3.44 13.59 5.96
CA LEU A 129 2.23 12.77 6.04
C LEU A 129 2.28 11.57 5.08
N ILE A 130 2.85 11.75 3.88
CA ILE A 130 3.07 10.67 2.91
C ILE A 130 4.08 9.65 3.45
N ASP A 131 5.17 10.10 4.05
CA ASP A 131 6.19 9.23 4.62
C ASP A 131 5.64 8.43 5.82
N ALA A 132 4.88 9.06 6.70
CA ALA A 132 4.17 8.39 7.79
C ALA A 132 3.14 7.38 7.26
N GLU A 133 2.36 7.71 6.22
CA GLU A 133 1.43 6.78 5.58
C GLU A 133 2.18 5.57 5.01
N ALA A 134 3.29 5.79 4.30
CA ALA A 134 4.10 4.73 3.73
C ALA A 134 4.62 3.77 4.81
N ALA A 135 5.17 4.31 5.89
CA ALA A 135 5.67 3.52 7.01
C ALA A 135 4.57 2.70 7.70
N ILE A 136 3.41 3.32 7.98
CA ILE A 136 2.25 2.66 8.59
C ILE A 136 1.69 1.56 7.67
N ASN A 137 1.57 1.82 6.37
CA ASN A 137 1.04 0.85 5.42
C ASN A 137 1.93 -0.38 5.29
N ASN A 138 3.26 -0.18 5.26
CA ASN A 138 4.22 -1.27 5.22
C ASN A 138 4.22 -2.10 6.52
N LEU A 139 4.15 -1.47 7.68
CA LEU A 139 4.00 -2.17 8.97
C LEU A 139 2.70 -2.99 9.00
N LYS A 140 1.55 -2.41 8.59
CA LYS A 140 0.26 -3.14 8.52
C LYS A 140 0.37 -4.40 7.65
N ALA A 141 1.02 -4.29 6.48
CA ALA A 141 1.17 -5.42 5.57
C ALA A 141 2.01 -6.55 6.20
N VAL A 142 3.12 -6.22 6.86
CA VAL A 142 3.97 -7.20 7.53
C VAL A 142 3.26 -7.84 8.72
N LEU A 143 2.59 -7.06 9.57
CA LEU A 143 1.83 -7.59 10.70
C LEU A 143 0.71 -8.53 10.24
N ALA A 144 -0.05 -8.14 9.21
CA ALA A 144 -1.11 -8.98 8.66
C ALA A 144 -0.56 -10.32 8.15
N LYS A 145 0.58 -10.29 7.45
CA LYS A 145 1.25 -11.48 6.93
C LYS A 145 1.80 -12.38 8.05
N GLU A 146 2.60 -11.83 8.96
CA GLU A 146 3.28 -12.62 10.00
C GLU A 146 2.29 -13.23 11.00
N TYR A 147 1.24 -12.50 11.37
CA TYR A 147 0.23 -12.97 12.32
C TYR A 147 -0.97 -13.64 11.64
N ARG A 148 -0.94 -13.84 10.31
CA ARG A 148 -2.04 -14.43 9.52
C ARG A 148 -3.39 -13.76 9.78
N ILE A 149 -3.38 -12.43 9.85
CA ILE A 149 -4.58 -11.60 10.05
C ILE A 149 -5.06 -11.11 8.68
N SER A 150 -6.32 -11.39 8.34
CA SER A 150 -6.94 -10.88 7.11
C SER A 150 -7.08 -9.36 7.17
N LEU A 151 -6.32 -8.66 6.34
CA LEU A 151 -6.39 -7.19 6.27
C LEU A 151 -7.72 -6.73 5.65
N LYS A 152 -8.26 -7.48 4.68
CA LYS A 152 -9.59 -7.23 4.11
C LYS A 152 -10.69 -7.25 5.19
N LYS A 153 -10.75 -8.32 5.98
CA LYS A 153 -11.72 -8.44 7.07
C LYS A 153 -11.57 -7.33 8.10
N ARG A 154 -10.33 -6.87 8.37
CA ARG A 154 -10.10 -5.73 9.27
C ARG A 154 -10.67 -4.43 8.70
N TYR A 155 -10.46 -4.14 7.42
CA TYR A 155 -11.05 -2.98 6.77
C TYR A 155 -12.58 -3.06 6.72
N GLU A 156 -13.14 -4.22 6.38
CA GLU A 156 -14.59 -4.45 6.39
C GLU A 156 -15.18 -4.22 7.79
N GLY A 157 -14.56 -4.75 8.82
CA GLY A 157 -14.99 -4.57 10.20
C GLY A 157 -14.87 -3.12 10.72
N ARG A 158 -14.05 -2.26 10.06
CA ARG A 158 -13.98 -0.84 10.41
C ARG A 158 -15.09 0.00 9.80
N LYS A 159 -15.68 -0.41 8.68
CA LYS A 159 -16.74 0.34 8.00
C LYS A 159 -17.94 0.68 8.91
N PRO A 160 -18.53 -0.26 9.67
CA PRO A 160 -19.61 0.08 10.63
C PRO A 160 -19.17 1.10 11.68
N VAL A 161 -17.94 1.00 12.19
CA VAL A 161 -17.40 1.93 13.18
C VAL A 161 -17.26 3.34 12.59
N TRP A 162 -16.76 3.46 11.36
CA TRP A 162 -16.63 4.75 10.67
C TRP A 162 -17.98 5.37 10.37
N LYS A 163 -18.98 4.55 9.97
CA LYS A 163 -20.37 5.00 9.81
C LYS A 163 -20.98 5.49 11.12
N ALA A 164 -20.79 4.75 12.21
CA ALA A 164 -21.29 5.15 13.52
C ALA A 164 -20.66 6.46 14.02
N LYS A 165 -19.41 6.75 13.63
CA LYS A 165 -18.71 8.00 13.93
C LYS A 165 -19.01 9.13 12.93
N GLY A 166 -19.80 8.86 11.87
CA GLY A 166 -20.07 9.84 10.82
C GLY A 166 -18.84 10.20 9.96
N TRP A 167 -17.87 9.30 9.84
CA TRP A 167 -16.67 9.53 9.02
C TRP A 167 -16.88 9.16 7.56
N ILE A 168 -17.82 8.27 7.27
CA ILE A 168 -18.27 7.86 5.93
C ILE A 168 -19.80 7.70 5.90
#